data_b1edbe82949ccdbbb6fb6012323f7156
#
_entry.id   b1edbe82949ccdbbb6fb6012323f7156
#
_cell.length_a   1.000
_cell.length_b   1.000
_cell.length_c   1.000
_cell.angle_alpha   90.00
_cell.angle_beta   90.00
_cell.angle_gamma   90.00
#
_symmetry.space_group_name_H-M   'P 1'
#
loop_
_entity.id
_entity.type
_entity.pdbx_description
1 polymer ?
#
loop_
_entity_poly.entity_id
_entity_poly.type
_entity_poly.pdbx_seq_one_letter_code
_entity_poly.pdbx_strand_id
1 'polypeptide(L)' 'MPSARAEDFRRAATRLGFERQRQTGSHERWIHADGRGTTIPIHGDREIGPPLFYRILEQLGISAEEFRKMK' A
#
# COMPACT_ATOMS: atom_id res chain seq x y z
N MET A 1 -0.47 -17.33 -4.67
CA MET A 1 0.37 -16.43 -3.85
C MET A 1 -0.40 -15.13 -3.62
N PRO A 2 -0.35 -14.60 -2.40
CA PRO A 2 -1.01 -13.31 -2.16
C PRO A 2 -0.31 -12.19 -2.92
N SER A 3 -1.11 -11.41 -3.61
CA SER A 3 -0.60 -10.27 -4.36
C SER A 3 -1.71 -9.26 -4.56
N ALA A 4 -1.35 -8.04 -4.93
CA ALA A 4 -2.31 -7.00 -5.24
C ALA A 4 -1.64 -5.96 -6.14
N ARG A 5 -2.47 -5.15 -6.79
CA ARG A 5 -1.97 -4.07 -7.63
C ARG A 5 -1.77 -2.82 -6.80
N ALA A 6 -0.99 -1.89 -7.34
CA ALA A 6 -0.74 -0.63 -6.65
C ALA A 6 -2.04 0.08 -6.27
N GLU A 7 -3.03 0.07 -7.15
CA GLU A 7 -4.30 0.75 -6.87
C GLU A 7 -5.04 0.14 -5.68
N ASP A 8 -4.88 -1.16 -5.44
CA ASP A 8 -5.49 -1.79 -4.27
C ASP A 8 -4.86 -1.27 -3.00
N PHE A 9 -3.53 -1.11 -3.00
CA PHE A 9 -2.82 -0.55 -1.85
C PHE A 9 -3.16 0.92 -1.65
N ARG A 10 -3.31 1.68 -2.73
CA ARG A 10 -3.71 3.08 -2.64
C ARG A 10 -5.08 3.21 -2.01
N ARG A 11 -6.02 2.36 -2.42
CA ARG A 11 -7.37 2.38 -1.89
C ARG A 11 -7.37 2.05 -0.39
N ALA A 12 -6.62 1.03 -0.01
CA ALA A 12 -6.52 0.65 1.40
C ALA A 12 -5.88 1.77 2.21
N ALA A 13 -4.78 2.35 1.71
CA ALA A 13 -4.10 3.44 2.41
C ALA A 13 -5.04 4.63 2.62
N THR A 14 -5.80 4.99 1.59
CA THR A 14 -6.75 6.08 1.69
C THR A 14 -7.81 5.81 2.75
N ARG A 15 -8.36 4.59 2.77
CA ARG A 15 -9.39 4.23 3.74
C ARG A 15 -8.85 4.20 5.17
N LEU A 16 -7.56 3.96 5.33
CA LEU A 16 -6.93 3.95 6.65
C LEU A 16 -6.47 5.32 7.12
N GLY A 17 -6.67 6.35 6.30
CA GLY A 17 -6.31 7.70 6.69
C GLY A 17 -4.93 8.14 6.25
N PHE A 18 -4.26 7.35 5.42
CA PHE A 18 -2.99 7.77 4.84
C PHE A 18 -3.25 8.74 3.69
N GLU A 19 -2.30 9.64 3.46
CA GLU A 19 -2.36 10.58 2.35
C GLU A 19 -1.10 10.45 1.50
N ARG A 20 -1.27 10.57 0.20
CA ARG A 20 -0.12 10.56 -0.70
C ARG A 20 0.66 11.85 -0.51
N GLN A 21 1.94 11.72 -0.14
CA GLN A 21 2.80 12.86 0.09
C GLN A 21 3.48 13.32 -1.18
N ARG A 22 4.00 12.36 -1.95
CA ARG A 22 4.72 12.69 -3.18
C ARG A 22 4.90 11.42 -4.01
N GLN A 23 5.27 11.63 -5.27
CA GLN A 23 5.66 10.54 -6.16
C GLN A 23 7.03 10.87 -6.73
N THR A 24 7.94 9.91 -6.65
CA THR A 24 9.27 10.04 -7.23
C THR A 24 9.44 8.86 -8.17
N GLY A 25 9.47 9.14 -9.50
CA GLY A 25 9.51 8.08 -10.48
C GLY A 25 8.32 7.14 -10.33
N SER A 26 8.58 5.86 -10.13
CA SER A 26 7.54 4.85 -9.99
C SER A 26 7.24 4.51 -8.54
N HIS A 27 7.59 5.39 -7.59
CA HIS A 27 7.35 5.17 -6.16
C HIS A 27 6.50 6.29 -5.59
N GLU A 28 5.40 5.92 -4.92
CA GLU A 28 4.56 6.88 -4.22
C GLU A 28 4.77 6.75 -2.72
N ARG A 29 4.99 7.88 -2.08
CA ARG A 29 5.14 7.92 -0.62
C ARG A 29 3.82 8.31 0.01
N TRP A 30 3.34 7.47 0.93
CA TRP A 30 2.09 7.69 1.67
C TRP A 30 2.39 7.82 3.14
N ILE A 31 1.76 8.78 3.80
CA ILE A 31 2.02 9.09 5.21
C ILE A 31 0.70 9.21 5.97
N HIS A 32 0.71 8.72 7.20
CA HIS A 32 -0.40 8.88 8.13
C HIS A 32 -0.03 9.94 9.17
N ALA A 33 -1.05 10.65 9.67
CA ALA A 33 -0.85 11.71 10.66
C ALA A 33 -0.18 11.21 11.94
N ASP A 34 -0.29 9.92 12.26
CA ASP A 34 0.33 9.33 13.45
C ASP A 34 1.81 9.01 13.26
N GLY A 35 2.38 9.34 12.10
CA GLY A 35 3.79 9.11 11.84
C GLY A 35 4.12 7.88 11.02
N ARG A 36 3.15 7.02 10.78
CA ARG A 36 3.38 5.83 9.94
C ARG A 36 3.53 6.25 8.49
N GLY A 37 4.31 5.49 7.73
CA GLY A 37 4.47 5.75 6.31
C GLY A 37 4.76 4.48 5.56
N THR A 38 4.45 4.48 4.27
CA THR A 38 4.77 3.37 3.39
C THR A 38 5.06 3.89 1.99
N THR A 39 5.79 3.10 1.21
CA THR A 39 6.07 3.41 -0.18
C THR A 39 5.39 2.36 -1.04
N ILE A 40 4.58 2.80 -1.99
CA ILE A 40 3.87 1.91 -2.89
C ILE A 40 4.50 2.04 -4.28
N PRO A 41 5.09 0.96 -4.82
CA PRO A 41 5.63 1.01 -6.17
C PRO A 41 4.50 0.99 -7.20
N ILE A 42 4.62 1.86 -8.19
CA ILE A 42 3.62 2.00 -9.24
C ILE A 42 4.18 1.45 -10.54
N HIS A 43 3.70 0.29 -10.94
CA HIS A 43 4.19 -0.38 -12.14
C HIS A 43 3.04 -0.80 -13.07
N GLY A 44 2.08 0.10 -13.28
CA GLY A 44 0.94 -0.17 -14.14
C GLY A 44 0.09 -1.32 -13.59
N ASP A 45 -0.11 -2.34 -14.40
CA ASP A 45 -0.94 -3.48 -14.01
C ASP A 45 -0.20 -4.58 -13.28
N ARG A 46 1.07 -4.38 -12.96
CA ARG A 46 1.85 -5.40 -12.30
C ARG A 46 1.35 -5.65 -10.89
N GLU A 47 1.36 -6.90 -10.49
CA GLU A 47 0.99 -7.27 -9.14
C GLU A 47 2.20 -7.24 -8.23
N ILE A 48 1.96 -6.81 -7.01
CA ILE A 48 2.97 -6.75 -5.96
C ILE A 48 2.78 -7.97 -5.07
N GLY A 49 3.76 -8.87 -5.11
CA GLY A 49 3.72 -10.08 -4.31
C GLY A 49 4.70 -10.02 -3.14
N PRO A 50 4.83 -11.14 -2.41
CA PRO A 50 5.77 -11.22 -1.30
C PRO A 50 7.21 -11.04 -1.78
N PRO A 51 8.11 -10.52 -0.94
CA PRO A 51 7.84 -10.09 0.43
C PRO A 51 7.27 -8.69 0.55
N LEU A 52 7.30 -7.91 -0.53
CA LEU A 52 6.88 -6.51 -0.48
C LEU A 52 5.41 -6.37 -0.12
N PHE A 53 4.56 -7.28 -0.62
CA PHE A 53 3.15 -7.29 -0.28
C PHE A 53 2.93 -7.23 1.23
N TYR A 54 3.59 -8.12 1.97
CA TYR A 54 3.44 -8.17 3.42
C TYR A 54 4.09 -6.98 4.12
N ARG A 55 5.18 -6.48 3.56
CA ARG A 55 5.85 -5.32 4.13
C ARG A 55 4.95 -4.10 4.10
N ILE A 56 4.27 -3.88 2.98
CA ILE A 56 3.36 -2.75 2.87
C ILE A 56 2.20 -2.90 3.86
N LEU A 57 1.62 -4.10 3.96
CA LEU A 57 0.53 -4.34 4.90
C LEU A 57 0.96 -4.08 6.34
N GLU A 58 2.17 -4.50 6.69
CA GLU A 58 2.70 -4.25 8.03
C GLU A 58 2.81 -2.76 8.29
N GLN A 59 3.30 -2.01 7.32
CA GLN A 59 3.44 -0.56 7.44
C GLN A 59 2.07 0.14 7.51
N LEU A 60 1.08 -0.42 6.83
CA LEU A 60 -0.29 0.09 6.91
C LEU A 60 -0.97 -0.30 8.23
N GLY A 61 -0.45 -1.31 8.91
CA GLY A 61 -1.00 -1.76 10.19
C GLY A 61 -2.21 -2.67 10.05
N ILE A 62 -2.33 -3.42 8.96
CA ILE A 62 -3.45 -4.32 8.74
C ILE A 62 -2.97 -5.72 8.35
N SER A 63 -3.84 -6.70 8.56
CA SER A 63 -3.57 -8.07 8.15
C SER A 63 -3.93 -8.26 6.68
N ALA A 64 -3.46 -9.36 6.10
CA ALA A 64 -3.82 -9.72 4.74
C ALA A 64 -5.33 -9.95 4.60
N GLU A 65 -5.96 -10.48 5.64
CA GLU A 65 -7.39 -10.70 5.62
C GLU A 65 -8.16 -9.39 5.61
N GLU A 66 -7.72 -8.43 6.44
CA GLU A 66 -8.34 -7.10 6.45
C GLU A 66 -8.18 -6.41 5.11
N PHE A 67 -7.00 -6.52 4.54
CA PHE A 67 -6.72 -5.93 3.23
C PHE A 67 -7.65 -6.50 2.16
N ARG A 68 -7.82 -7.82 2.17
CA ARG A 68 -8.67 -8.49 1.19
C ARG A 68 -10.10 -7.99 1.25
N LYS A 69 -10.58 -7.62 2.43
CA LYS A 69 -11.93 -7.09 2.60
C LYS A 69 -12.06 -5.66 2.10
N MET A 70 -10.95 -4.97 1.91
CA MET A 70 -10.94 -3.58 1.42
C MET A 70 -10.89 -3.47 -0.10
N LYS A 71 -10.60 -4.56 -0.76
CA LYS A 71 -10.48 -4.55 -2.22
C LYS A 71 -11.82 -4.43 -2.91
#